data_503f5aa168b2bdaf44d861380c79b063
#
_entry.id   503f5aa168b2bdaf44d861380c79b063
#
_cell.length_a   1.000
_cell.length_b   1.000
_cell.length_c   1.000
_cell.angle_alpha   90.00
_cell.angle_beta   90.00
_cell.angle_gamma   90.00
#
_symmetry.space_group_name_H-M   'P 1'
#
loop_
_entity.id
_entity.type
_entity.pdbx_description
1 polymer ?
#
loop_
_entity_poly.entity_id
_entity_poly.type
_entity_poly.pdbx_seq_one_letter_code
_entity_poly.pdbx_strand_id
1 'polypeptide(L)'
;RAVRDVVLEVAQEMGVDIPVFASVDYYPVRKESHRTNTTILEAYAAEPSRKILGQLSDRMKAEGATFDLRVMATHGGTIGWKAKELARSLVSGPIGGVIGAKYLGEQLGYENIACSDIGGTRFDMALITQGDYSIHKDSDMARLVLSLPMVAMDSIGAGAGSFVRIDPYSMSLKLGPDSAGYRVGTCWPEGGLDTVSVTDCHIILGYLNPDNFLGGILDLDVPRARQCIQDQIATPLNMSVEDAAAGVIELLDLSLRQHLRAMITGKGYSPRDFVCFSYGGGGPVHAYGYTRGLGFKETIVPAWAAGFSAFGCASADFEYRYDKSVDVGINDESSPEDIEVACLKVQSAWDELKVKVLEEFAISGFGPESVTLTPGYSMQYLGQLNDLEIESPVKSIKGKEDWPALVKAFDETYARVYADAARSPELGFGITGAILRG
;
A
#
# COMPACT_ATOMS: atom_id res chain seq x y z
N ARG A 1 -7.58 -15.43 24.96
CA ARG A 1 -7.05 -16.82 24.85
C ARG A 1 -7.96 -17.79 25.60
N ALA A 2 -8.23 -17.61 26.88
CA ALA A 2 -9.09 -18.53 27.65
C ALA A 2 -10.44 -18.82 26.98
N VAL A 3 -11.11 -17.80 26.40
CA VAL A 3 -12.36 -17.98 25.66
C VAL A 3 -12.16 -18.83 24.41
N ARG A 4 -11.06 -18.62 23.66
CA ARG A 4 -10.72 -19.45 22.49
C ARG A 4 -10.56 -20.92 22.91
N ASP A 5 -9.85 -21.18 24.00
CA ASP A 5 -9.55 -22.53 24.46
C ASP A 5 -10.84 -23.25 24.87
N VAL A 6 -11.78 -22.57 25.54
CA VAL A 6 -13.13 -23.10 25.85
C VAL A 6 -13.93 -23.37 24.57
N VAL A 7 -13.90 -22.47 23.59
CA VAL A 7 -14.63 -22.67 22.31
C VAL A 7 -14.09 -23.89 21.57
N LEU A 8 -12.78 -24.10 21.55
CA LEU A 8 -12.15 -25.28 20.93
C LEU A 8 -12.52 -26.57 21.67
N GLU A 9 -12.56 -26.56 23.00
CA GLU A 9 -12.98 -27.69 23.82
C GLU A 9 -14.44 -28.09 23.52
N VAL A 10 -15.36 -27.12 23.52
CA VAL A 10 -16.77 -27.34 23.20
C VAL A 10 -16.95 -27.85 21.76
N ALA A 11 -16.23 -27.26 20.80
CA ALA A 11 -16.27 -27.69 19.39
C ALA A 11 -15.83 -29.16 19.26
N GLN A 12 -14.78 -29.56 19.98
CA GLN A 12 -14.30 -30.92 20.01
C GLN A 12 -15.35 -31.88 20.63
N GLU A 13 -15.98 -31.49 21.75
CA GLU A 13 -17.07 -32.26 22.37
C GLU A 13 -18.27 -32.46 21.43
N MET A 14 -18.56 -31.45 20.63
CA MET A 14 -19.64 -31.49 19.63
C MET A 14 -19.26 -32.22 18.34
N GLY A 15 -18.00 -32.62 18.17
CA GLY A 15 -17.50 -33.27 16.94
C GLY A 15 -17.45 -32.31 15.75
N VAL A 16 -17.33 -30.99 15.99
CA VAL A 16 -17.29 -29.96 14.96
C VAL A 16 -15.86 -29.45 14.84
N ASP A 17 -15.31 -29.46 13.62
CA ASP A 17 -14.00 -28.90 13.31
C ASP A 17 -14.19 -27.47 12.74
N ILE A 18 -13.96 -26.47 13.59
CA ILE A 18 -14.07 -25.05 13.22
C ILE A 18 -12.77 -24.31 13.57
N PRO A 19 -12.25 -23.47 12.69
CA PRO A 19 -11.12 -22.61 12.99
C PRO A 19 -11.55 -21.50 13.97
N VAL A 20 -10.77 -21.29 15.03
CA VAL A 20 -11.03 -20.24 16.02
C VAL A 20 -9.87 -19.25 16.03
N PHE A 21 -10.16 -18.00 15.70
CA PHE A 21 -9.19 -16.93 15.59
C PHE A 21 -9.28 -16.01 16.82
N ALA A 22 -8.21 -15.88 17.59
CA ALA A 22 -8.11 -14.90 18.67
C ALA A 22 -7.29 -13.70 18.19
N SER A 23 -7.89 -12.50 18.14
CA SER A 23 -7.25 -11.30 17.58
C SER A 23 -5.91 -10.95 18.25
N VAL A 24 -5.75 -11.26 19.53
CA VAL A 24 -4.51 -11.02 20.28
C VAL A 24 -3.35 -11.97 19.90
N ASP A 25 -3.63 -13.08 19.23
CA ASP A 25 -2.60 -14.02 18.75
C ASP A 25 -2.05 -13.58 17.39
N TYR A 26 -2.91 -12.95 16.58
CA TYR A 26 -2.56 -12.40 15.26
C TYR A 26 -1.97 -11.00 15.37
N TYR A 27 -2.71 -10.07 15.95
CA TYR A 27 -2.36 -8.65 16.01
C TYR A 27 -2.34 -8.17 17.46
N PRO A 28 -1.25 -8.36 18.23
CA PRO A 28 -1.16 -8.02 19.65
C PRO A 28 -0.97 -6.52 19.88
N VAL A 29 -1.82 -5.70 19.24
CA VAL A 29 -1.81 -4.23 19.34
C VAL A 29 -3.05 -3.72 20.06
N ARG A 30 -3.01 -2.47 20.54
CA ARG A 30 -4.17 -1.76 21.09
C ARG A 30 -5.24 -1.57 19.99
N LYS A 31 -6.39 -1.00 20.36
CA LYS A 31 -7.54 -0.74 19.47
C LYS A 31 -8.23 -2.03 19.07
N GLU A 32 -9.03 -2.56 19.97
CA GLU A 32 -9.73 -3.84 19.80
C GLU A 32 -10.54 -3.94 18.51
N SER A 33 -11.24 -2.86 18.12
CA SER A 33 -12.02 -2.84 16.88
C SER A 33 -11.15 -3.04 15.65
N HIS A 34 -10.01 -2.36 15.56
CA HIS A 34 -9.09 -2.45 14.42
C HIS A 34 -8.50 -3.86 14.28
N ARG A 35 -7.96 -4.42 15.38
CA ARG A 35 -7.42 -5.79 15.36
C ARG A 35 -8.50 -6.83 15.10
N THR A 36 -9.75 -6.60 15.58
CA THR A 36 -10.88 -7.50 15.30
C THR A 36 -11.23 -7.47 13.81
N ASN A 37 -11.33 -6.29 13.19
CA ASN A 37 -11.56 -6.16 11.77
C ASN A 37 -10.48 -6.88 10.95
N THR A 38 -9.21 -6.71 11.32
CA THR A 38 -8.08 -7.39 10.65
C THR A 38 -8.18 -8.91 10.81
N THR A 39 -8.55 -9.40 12.00
CA THR A 39 -8.72 -10.83 12.26
C THR A 39 -9.92 -11.42 11.50
N ILE A 40 -11.02 -10.69 11.38
CA ILE A 40 -12.17 -11.09 10.56
C ILE A 40 -11.74 -11.23 9.09
N LEU A 41 -10.96 -10.28 8.60
CA LEU A 41 -10.45 -10.31 7.24
C LEU A 41 -9.50 -11.49 6.99
N GLU A 42 -8.59 -11.78 7.94
CA GLU A 42 -7.74 -12.97 7.91
C GLU A 42 -8.59 -14.24 7.87
N ALA A 43 -9.56 -14.38 8.78
CA ALA A 43 -10.43 -15.55 8.88
C ALA A 43 -11.26 -15.76 7.60
N TYR A 44 -11.70 -14.68 6.95
CA TYR A 44 -12.53 -14.75 5.74
C TYR A 44 -11.72 -15.03 4.47
N ALA A 45 -10.58 -14.35 4.30
CA ALA A 45 -9.88 -14.30 3.02
C ALA A 45 -8.61 -15.16 2.95
N ALA A 46 -7.98 -15.47 4.08
CA ALA A 46 -6.66 -16.12 4.05
C ALA A 46 -6.69 -17.52 3.46
N GLU A 47 -7.66 -18.36 3.85
CA GLU A 47 -7.69 -19.74 3.37
C GLU A 47 -8.04 -19.87 1.88
N PRO A 48 -9.04 -19.16 1.33
CA PRO A 48 -9.27 -19.11 -0.11
C PRO A 48 -8.04 -18.61 -0.89
N SER A 49 -7.38 -17.56 -0.39
CA SER A 49 -6.17 -17.02 -1.02
C SER A 49 -5.02 -18.03 -0.99
N ARG A 50 -4.79 -18.67 0.15
CA ARG A 50 -3.76 -19.71 0.33
C ARG A 50 -3.95 -20.87 -0.64
N LYS A 51 -5.20 -21.29 -0.86
CA LYS A 51 -5.54 -22.35 -1.84
C LYS A 51 -5.15 -21.93 -3.26
N ILE A 52 -5.48 -20.71 -3.67
CA ILE A 52 -5.14 -20.19 -5.02
C ILE A 52 -3.62 -20.07 -5.18
N LEU A 53 -2.95 -19.49 -4.19
CA LEU A 53 -1.48 -19.32 -4.20
C LEU A 53 -0.77 -20.69 -4.21
N GLY A 54 -1.32 -21.69 -3.50
CA GLY A 54 -0.82 -23.06 -3.52
C GLY A 54 -0.90 -23.68 -4.91
N GLN A 55 -2.05 -23.57 -5.57
CA GLN A 55 -2.23 -24.04 -6.95
C GLN A 55 -1.27 -23.36 -7.93
N LEU A 56 -1.05 -22.05 -7.76
CA LEU A 56 -0.09 -21.29 -8.55
C LEU A 56 1.34 -21.78 -8.31
N SER A 57 1.73 -21.97 -7.05
CA SER A 57 3.04 -22.51 -6.67
C SER A 57 3.30 -23.89 -7.27
N ASP A 58 2.31 -24.79 -7.19
CA ASP A 58 2.41 -26.15 -7.75
C ASP A 58 2.57 -26.12 -9.28
N ARG A 59 1.81 -25.28 -9.95
CA ARG A 59 1.91 -25.09 -11.40
C ARG A 59 3.28 -24.53 -11.81
N MET A 60 3.78 -23.52 -11.11
CA MET A 60 5.12 -22.97 -11.36
C MET A 60 6.21 -24.02 -11.20
N LYS A 61 6.15 -24.85 -10.15
CA LYS A 61 7.08 -25.96 -9.93
C LYS A 61 7.00 -27.02 -11.03
N ALA A 62 5.79 -27.35 -11.47
CA ALA A 62 5.59 -28.28 -12.58
C ALA A 62 6.17 -27.76 -13.92
N GLU A 63 6.19 -26.44 -14.10
CA GLU A 63 6.81 -25.76 -15.25
C GLU A 63 8.33 -25.51 -15.05
N GLY A 64 8.94 -25.99 -13.95
CA GLY A 64 10.38 -25.97 -13.72
C GLY A 64 10.90 -24.84 -12.84
N ALA A 65 10.04 -24.10 -12.14
CA ALA A 65 10.50 -23.09 -11.19
C ALA A 65 11.26 -23.73 -10.02
N THR A 66 12.43 -23.22 -9.71
CA THR A 66 13.32 -23.69 -8.63
C THR A 66 13.24 -22.82 -7.37
N PHE A 67 12.42 -21.79 -7.39
CA PHE A 67 12.21 -20.84 -6.29
C PHE A 67 10.80 -21.00 -5.69
N ASP A 68 10.65 -20.57 -4.45
CA ASP A 68 9.34 -20.53 -3.79
C ASP A 68 8.58 -19.22 -4.10
N LEU A 69 7.26 -19.36 -4.23
CA LEU A 69 6.36 -18.23 -4.44
C LEU A 69 6.39 -17.30 -3.20
N ARG A 70 6.56 -16.02 -3.44
CA ARG A 70 6.42 -14.95 -2.45
C ARG A 70 5.33 -13.99 -2.86
N VAL A 71 4.75 -13.31 -1.89
CA VAL A 71 3.72 -12.29 -2.11
C VAL A 71 4.15 -10.97 -1.47
N MET A 72 3.81 -9.86 -2.12
CA MET A 72 4.10 -8.54 -1.58
C MET A 72 3.28 -8.30 -0.32
N ALA A 73 3.92 -7.87 0.74
CA ALA A 73 3.28 -7.51 1.99
C ALA A 73 2.97 -6.01 2.07
N THR A 74 2.00 -5.67 2.89
CA THR A 74 1.51 -4.29 3.07
C THR A 74 2.59 -3.31 3.56
N HIS A 75 3.61 -3.79 4.26
CA HIS A 75 4.72 -2.96 4.75
C HIS A 75 5.85 -2.75 3.73
N GLY A 76 5.79 -3.38 2.55
CA GLY A 76 6.75 -3.17 1.46
C GLY A 76 7.77 -4.29 1.27
N GLY A 77 7.87 -5.26 2.18
CA GLY A 77 8.64 -6.49 1.97
C GLY A 77 7.83 -7.56 1.25
N THR A 78 8.45 -8.67 0.88
CA THR A 78 7.77 -9.89 0.44
C THR A 78 7.73 -10.92 1.55
N ILE A 79 6.64 -11.69 1.62
CA ILE A 79 6.46 -12.80 2.57
C ILE A 79 6.18 -14.10 1.82
N GLY A 80 6.41 -15.24 2.47
CA GLY A 80 6.04 -16.54 1.91
C GLY A 80 4.52 -16.68 1.78
N TRP A 81 4.03 -17.33 0.72
CA TRP A 81 2.60 -17.57 0.53
C TRP A 81 1.95 -18.45 1.62
N LYS A 82 2.78 -19.17 2.39
CA LYS A 82 2.39 -19.98 3.55
C LYS A 82 2.39 -19.21 4.87
N ALA A 83 2.66 -17.91 4.85
CA ALA A 83 2.68 -17.09 6.04
C ALA A 83 1.40 -17.24 6.87
N LYS A 84 1.53 -17.20 8.19
CA LYS A 84 0.38 -17.33 9.11
C LYS A 84 -0.62 -16.21 8.93
N GLU A 85 -0.13 -14.98 8.70
CA GLU A 85 -0.94 -13.75 8.56
C GLU A 85 -0.96 -13.30 7.10
N LEU A 86 -1.78 -13.95 6.28
CA LEU A 86 -1.85 -13.68 4.84
C LEU A 86 -2.60 -12.38 4.49
N ALA A 87 -3.41 -11.83 5.40
CA ALA A 87 -3.99 -10.49 5.25
C ALA A 87 -2.92 -9.41 5.06
N ARG A 88 -1.68 -9.66 5.46
CA ARG A 88 -0.53 -8.78 5.16
C ARG A 88 -0.21 -8.65 3.68
N SER A 89 -0.79 -9.47 2.81
CA SER A 89 -0.63 -9.38 1.35
C SER A 89 -1.69 -8.53 0.64
N LEU A 90 -2.55 -7.84 1.38
CA LEU A 90 -3.53 -6.93 0.82
C LEU A 90 -2.85 -5.77 0.06
N VAL A 91 -3.49 -5.28 -1.00
CA VAL A 91 -3.01 -4.13 -1.79
C VAL A 91 -1.59 -4.34 -2.38
N SER A 92 -1.21 -5.58 -2.63
CA SER A 92 0.13 -5.97 -3.08
C SER A 92 0.57 -5.27 -4.38
N GLY A 93 -0.32 -5.06 -5.35
CA GLY A 93 0.00 -4.43 -6.62
C GLY A 93 0.52 -2.99 -6.47
N PRO A 94 -0.28 -2.05 -5.96
CA PRO A 94 0.15 -0.67 -5.75
C PRO A 94 1.41 -0.54 -4.88
N ILE A 95 1.53 -1.35 -3.82
CA ILE A 95 2.72 -1.35 -2.96
C ILE A 95 3.95 -1.81 -3.75
N GLY A 96 3.84 -2.85 -4.57
CA GLY A 96 4.90 -3.26 -5.47
C GLY A 96 5.40 -2.11 -6.36
N GLY A 97 4.48 -1.28 -6.87
CA GLY A 97 4.84 -0.09 -7.62
C GLY A 97 5.70 0.91 -6.83
N VAL A 98 5.36 1.15 -5.56
CA VAL A 98 6.15 2.04 -4.68
C VAL A 98 7.54 1.47 -4.42
N ILE A 99 7.64 0.16 -4.14
CA ILE A 99 8.93 -0.51 -3.92
C ILE A 99 9.78 -0.48 -5.19
N GLY A 100 9.17 -0.70 -6.36
CA GLY A 100 9.87 -0.57 -7.66
C GLY A 100 10.38 0.84 -7.90
N ALA A 101 9.58 1.86 -7.53
CA ALA A 101 9.99 3.26 -7.64
C ALA A 101 11.13 3.60 -6.68
N LYS A 102 11.11 3.07 -5.45
CA LYS A 102 12.23 3.20 -4.51
C LYS A 102 13.51 2.59 -5.09
N TYR A 103 13.44 1.32 -5.47
CA TYR A 103 14.59 0.60 -6.02
C TYR A 103 15.19 1.28 -7.26
N LEU A 104 14.34 1.64 -8.23
CA LEU A 104 14.80 2.30 -9.44
C LEU A 104 15.30 3.73 -9.15
N GLY A 105 14.66 4.43 -8.22
CA GLY A 105 15.07 5.75 -7.78
C GLY A 105 16.46 5.77 -7.15
N GLU A 106 16.77 4.80 -6.30
CA GLU A 106 18.10 4.62 -5.72
C GLU A 106 19.16 4.40 -6.81
N GLN A 107 18.88 3.58 -7.82
CA GLN A 107 19.80 3.34 -8.96
C GLN A 107 20.01 4.59 -9.81
N LEU A 108 19.02 5.49 -9.89
CA LEU A 108 19.07 6.72 -10.66
C LEU A 108 19.53 7.94 -9.83
N GLY A 109 19.71 7.78 -8.52
CA GLY A 109 20.12 8.85 -7.61
C GLY A 109 19.00 9.83 -7.22
N TYR A 110 17.73 9.37 -7.23
CA TYR A 110 16.59 10.17 -6.82
C TYR A 110 16.13 9.81 -5.41
N GLU A 111 16.10 10.77 -4.52
CA GLU A 111 15.65 10.61 -3.13
C GLU A 111 14.17 11.00 -2.92
N ASN A 112 13.65 11.91 -3.75
CA ASN A 112 12.27 12.39 -3.64
C ASN A 112 11.48 12.00 -4.88
N ILE A 113 10.54 11.07 -4.73
CA ILE A 113 9.77 10.50 -5.85
C ILE A 113 8.28 10.59 -5.54
N ALA A 114 7.51 11.14 -6.48
CA ALA A 114 6.07 11.03 -6.52
C ALA A 114 5.71 9.81 -7.37
N CYS A 115 5.25 8.75 -6.70
CA CYS A 115 4.79 7.52 -7.34
C CYS A 115 3.37 7.72 -7.84
N SER A 116 3.10 7.32 -9.08
CA SER A 116 1.77 7.40 -9.67
C SER A 116 1.47 6.17 -10.52
N ASP A 117 0.55 5.34 -10.06
CA ASP A 117 0.07 4.13 -10.70
C ASP A 117 -1.32 4.37 -11.30
N ILE A 118 -1.42 4.40 -12.63
CA ILE A 118 -2.70 4.55 -13.31
C ILE A 118 -3.12 3.19 -13.88
N GLY A 119 -4.04 2.56 -13.18
CA GLY A 119 -4.69 1.33 -13.62
C GLY A 119 -5.96 1.58 -14.41
N GLY A 120 -6.70 0.50 -14.70
CA GLY A 120 -8.01 0.60 -15.35
C GLY A 120 -9.10 1.19 -14.44
N THR A 121 -9.01 0.97 -13.13
CA THR A 121 -10.07 1.30 -12.16
C THR A 121 -9.69 2.38 -11.18
N ARG A 122 -8.39 2.59 -10.93
CA ARG A 122 -7.88 3.46 -9.87
C ARG A 122 -6.62 4.19 -10.30
N PHE A 123 -6.38 5.28 -9.61
CA PHE A 123 -5.13 6.00 -9.58
C PHE A 123 -4.58 5.94 -8.16
N ASP A 124 -3.48 5.25 -7.98
CA ASP A 124 -2.80 5.07 -6.71
C ASP A 124 -1.55 5.97 -6.67
N MET A 125 -1.36 6.68 -5.55
CA MET A 125 -0.30 7.66 -5.38
C MET A 125 0.43 7.43 -4.06
N ALA A 126 1.76 7.59 -4.08
CA ALA A 126 2.59 7.56 -2.88
C ALA A 126 3.75 8.54 -2.99
N LEU A 127 4.38 8.87 -1.87
CA LEU A 127 5.60 9.67 -1.84
C LEU A 127 6.74 8.89 -1.20
N ILE A 128 7.88 8.94 -1.86
CA ILE A 128 9.19 8.59 -1.31
C ILE A 128 9.89 9.91 -1.03
N THR A 129 10.35 10.10 0.20
CA THR A 129 11.03 11.31 0.66
C THR A 129 12.33 10.94 1.33
N GLN A 130 13.43 11.56 0.91
CA GLN A 130 14.77 11.24 1.42
C GLN A 130 15.10 9.72 1.28
N GLY A 131 14.69 9.13 0.16
CA GLY A 131 14.96 7.74 -0.16
C GLY A 131 14.04 6.71 0.52
N ASP A 132 13.05 7.13 1.33
CA ASP A 132 12.17 6.19 2.03
C ASP A 132 10.68 6.58 1.95
N TYR A 133 9.81 5.59 2.16
CA TYR A 133 8.35 5.75 2.21
C TYR A 133 7.85 5.69 3.65
N SER A 134 6.72 6.32 3.90
CA SER A 134 6.07 6.26 5.21
C SER A 134 5.18 5.02 5.34
N ILE A 135 5.01 4.54 6.57
CA ILE A 135 4.09 3.46 6.93
C ILE A 135 2.98 4.01 7.84
N HIS A 136 1.74 3.70 7.50
CA HIS A 136 0.59 3.91 8.37
C HIS A 136 0.34 2.62 9.16
N LYS A 137 0.24 2.71 10.48
CA LYS A 137 -0.01 1.56 11.37
C LYS A 137 -1.44 1.06 11.29
N ASP A 138 -2.37 1.99 11.12
CA ASP A 138 -3.78 1.73 10.91
C ASP A 138 -4.14 2.15 9.49
N SER A 139 -4.78 1.26 8.76
CA SER A 139 -5.15 1.48 7.37
C SER A 139 -6.66 1.41 7.21
N ASP A 140 -7.24 2.40 6.54
CA ASP A 140 -8.66 2.39 6.17
C ASP A 140 -8.83 1.63 4.85
N MET A 141 -9.60 0.55 4.88
CA MET A 141 -9.89 -0.26 3.71
C MET A 141 -11.35 -0.71 3.73
N ALA A 142 -12.08 -0.43 2.66
CA ALA A 142 -13.47 -0.83 2.50
C ALA A 142 -14.37 -0.40 3.69
N ARG A 143 -14.13 0.79 4.27
CA ARG A 143 -14.79 1.34 5.46
C ARG A 143 -14.47 0.59 6.76
N LEU A 144 -13.44 -0.22 6.77
CA LEU A 144 -12.90 -0.89 7.95
C LEU A 144 -11.53 -0.31 8.26
N VAL A 145 -11.32 0.10 9.50
CA VAL A 145 -9.98 0.45 9.96
C VAL A 145 -9.31 -0.82 10.45
N LEU A 146 -8.14 -1.10 9.90
CA LEU A 146 -7.35 -2.31 10.13
C LEU A 146 -6.09 -1.97 10.94
N SER A 147 -5.73 -2.80 11.90
CA SER A 147 -4.40 -2.77 12.54
C SER A 147 -3.40 -3.53 11.65
N LEU A 148 -3.02 -2.92 10.55
CA LEU A 148 -2.14 -3.53 9.56
C LEU A 148 -1.17 -2.46 9.03
N PRO A 149 0.11 -2.52 9.41
CA PRO A 149 1.11 -1.60 8.88
C PRO A 149 1.15 -1.66 7.36
N MET A 150 0.97 -0.52 6.71
CA MET A 150 0.84 -0.42 5.26
C MET A 150 1.60 0.80 4.73
N VAL A 151 2.25 0.64 3.60
CA VAL A 151 2.85 1.77 2.86
C VAL A 151 1.80 2.87 2.68
N ALA A 152 2.16 4.09 3.05
CA ALA A 152 1.28 5.24 2.99
C ALA A 152 0.97 5.62 1.54
N MET A 153 -0.28 5.39 1.12
CA MET A 153 -0.75 5.66 -0.23
C MET A 153 -2.11 6.33 -0.20
N ASP A 154 -2.36 7.16 -1.19
CA ASP A 154 -3.68 7.70 -1.50
C ASP A 154 -4.21 7.05 -2.78
N SER A 155 -5.51 6.80 -2.84
CA SER A 155 -6.15 6.15 -3.99
C SER A 155 -7.46 6.83 -4.33
N ILE A 156 -7.69 7.06 -5.63
CA ILE A 156 -8.96 7.56 -6.13
C ILE A 156 -9.54 6.64 -7.20
N GLY A 157 -10.87 6.56 -7.25
CA GLY A 157 -11.61 5.76 -8.22
C GLY A 157 -11.66 6.42 -9.61
N ALA A 158 -10.49 6.73 -10.17
CA ALA A 158 -10.33 7.30 -11.51
C ALA A 158 -9.19 6.57 -12.22
N GLY A 159 -9.44 6.03 -13.39
CA GLY A 159 -8.46 5.28 -14.18
C GLY A 159 -8.85 5.20 -15.64
N ALA A 160 -8.01 4.55 -16.43
CA ALA A 160 -8.20 4.44 -17.87
C ALA A 160 -9.49 3.72 -18.31
N GLY A 161 -10.09 2.91 -17.43
CA GLY A 161 -11.37 2.23 -17.66
C GLY A 161 -12.58 2.91 -17.02
N SER A 162 -12.43 4.10 -16.42
CA SER A 162 -13.55 4.80 -15.77
C SER A 162 -14.67 5.06 -16.77
N PHE A 163 -15.92 4.84 -16.33
CA PHE A 163 -17.08 5.17 -17.15
C PHE A 163 -17.28 6.67 -17.25
N VAL A 164 -17.73 7.08 -18.43
CA VAL A 164 -18.05 8.47 -18.78
C VAL A 164 -19.56 8.61 -18.85
N ARG A 165 -20.10 9.59 -18.13
CA ARG A 165 -21.52 9.90 -18.15
C ARG A 165 -21.74 11.41 -18.18
N ILE A 166 -22.87 11.83 -18.70
CA ILE A 166 -23.34 13.20 -18.60
C ILE A 166 -24.34 13.29 -17.44
N ASP A 167 -24.12 14.21 -16.56
CA ASP A 167 -25.12 14.55 -15.53
C ASP A 167 -26.32 15.21 -16.20
N PRO A 168 -27.54 14.64 -16.07
CA PRO A 168 -28.72 15.12 -16.82
C PRO A 168 -29.18 16.50 -16.38
N TYR A 169 -28.76 16.98 -15.20
CA TYR A 169 -29.19 18.28 -14.67
C TYR A 169 -28.19 19.40 -14.99
N SER A 170 -26.90 19.12 -14.83
CA SER A 170 -25.86 20.12 -15.06
C SER A 170 -25.27 20.07 -16.46
N MET A 171 -25.59 19.04 -17.24
CA MET A 171 -24.99 18.75 -18.55
C MET A 171 -23.47 18.69 -18.51
N SER A 172 -22.90 18.34 -17.35
CA SER A 172 -21.46 18.21 -17.14
C SER A 172 -21.01 16.75 -17.26
N LEU A 173 -19.80 16.55 -17.78
CA LEU A 173 -19.16 15.24 -17.80
C LEU A 173 -18.81 14.77 -16.39
N LYS A 174 -19.11 13.50 -16.09
CA LYS A 174 -18.71 12.79 -14.88
C LYS A 174 -17.90 11.56 -15.24
N LEU A 175 -16.78 11.38 -14.54
CA LEU A 175 -15.90 10.22 -14.65
C LEU A 175 -16.00 9.37 -13.39
N GLY A 176 -16.19 8.06 -13.56
CA GLY A 176 -16.26 7.11 -12.47
C GLY A 176 -17.37 7.40 -11.44
N PRO A 177 -17.23 6.88 -10.21
CA PRO A 177 -16.18 5.97 -9.73
C PRO A 177 -16.24 4.55 -10.34
N ASP A 178 -17.36 4.20 -10.99
CA ASP A 178 -17.52 2.91 -11.66
C ASP A 178 -16.61 2.84 -12.90
N SER A 179 -16.16 1.62 -13.23
CA SER A 179 -15.26 1.38 -14.35
C SER A 179 -15.60 0.10 -15.09
N ALA A 180 -15.11 -0.01 -16.31
CA ALA A 180 -15.22 -1.19 -17.16
C ALA A 180 -14.50 -2.41 -16.56
N GLY A 181 -13.48 -2.18 -15.71
CA GLY A 181 -12.64 -3.25 -15.20
C GLY A 181 -11.96 -4.03 -16.33
N TYR A 182 -11.97 -5.35 -16.24
CA TYR A 182 -11.39 -6.24 -17.26
C TYR A 182 -12.15 -6.23 -18.59
N ARG A 183 -13.36 -5.68 -18.62
CA ARG A 183 -14.22 -5.62 -19.82
C ARG A 183 -13.87 -4.49 -20.78
N VAL A 184 -12.80 -3.76 -20.52
CA VAL A 184 -12.15 -2.74 -21.36
C VAL A 184 -13.03 -1.50 -21.61
N GLY A 185 -14.08 -1.62 -22.42
CA GLY A 185 -14.97 -0.53 -22.84
C GLY A 185 -15.99 -1.00 -23.87
N THR A 186 -16.71 -0.06 -24.48
CA THR A 186 -17.66 -0.34 -25.56
C THR A 186 -16.95 -0.84 -26.83
N CYS A 187 -15.66 -0.49 -26.96
CA CYS A 187 -14.79 -0.93 -28.05
C CYS A 187 -14.49 -2.44 -28.06
N TRP A 188 -14.84 -3.17 -27.01
CA TRP A 188 -14.72 -4.63 -26.97
C TRP A 188 -16.10 -5.26 -26.78
N PRO A 189 -16.78 -5.68 -27.89
CA PRO A 189 -18.16 -6.18 -27.85
C PRO A 189 -18.36 -7.37 -26.92
N GLU A 190 -17.40 -8.28 -26.86
CA GLU A 190 -17.43 -9.47 -25.99
C GLU A 190 -17.42 -9.11 -24.49
N GLY A 191 -16.95 -7.91 -24.14
CA GLY A 191 -17.03 -7.37 -22.79
C GLY A 191 -18.45 -7.04 -22.33
N GLY A 192 -19.40 -6.95 -23.29
CA GLY A 192 -20.82 -6.73 -23.01
C GLY A 192 -21.13 -5.38 -22.34
N LEU A 193 -20.35 -4.34 -22.67
CA LEU A 193 -20.53 -2.99 -22.13
C LEU A 193 -21.19 -2.07 -23.16
N ASP A 194 -22.13 -1.25 -22.64
CA ASP A 194 -22.81 -0.24 -23.43
C ASP A 194 -22.52 1.20 -22.97
N THR A 195 -21.82 1.36 -21.86
CA THR A 195 -21.42 2.68 -21.33
C THR A 195 -20.00 3.01 -21.78
N VAL A 196 -19.81 4.21 -22.33
CA VAL A 196 -18.50 4.70 -22.76
C VAL A 196 -17.52 4.73 -21.59
N SER A 197 -16.30 4.26 -21.83
CA SER A 197 -15.16 4.33 -20.93
C SER A 197 -14.08 5.28 -21.46
N VAL A 198 -13.14 5.63 -20.60
CA VAL A 198 -11.96 6.43 -21.01
C VAL A 198 -11.15 5.69 -22.09
N THR A 199 -11.10 4.34 -22.04
CA THR A 199 -10.42 3.53 -23.07
C THR A 199 -11.01 3.77 -24.47
N ASP A 200 -12.33 3.91 -24.58
CA ASP A 200 -12.98 4.22 -25.87
C ASP A 200 -12.50 5.57 -26.42
N CYS A 201 -12.30 6.57 -25.54
CA CYS A 201 -11.76 7.88 -25.93
C CYS A 201 -10.29 7.78 -26.36
N HIS A 202 -9.47 6.96 -25.69
CA HIS A 202 -8.07 6.75 -26.10
C HIS A 202 -7.95 6.20 -27.52
N ILE A 203 -8.83 5.30 -27.91
CA ILE A 203 -8.82 4.68 -29.26
C ILE A 203 -9.20 5.72 -30.31
N ILE A 204 -10.24 6.51 -30.04
CA ILE A 204 -10.68 7.56 -31.00
C ILE A 204 -9.59 8.61 -31.22
N LEU A 205 -8.81 8.92 -30.18
CA LEU A 205 -7.70 9.88 -30.29
C LEU A 205 -6.39 9.25 -30.81
N GLY A 206 -6.38 7.94 -31.07
CA GLY A 206 -5.18 7.24 -31.54
C GLY A 206 -4.10 7.03 -30.48
N TYR A 207 -4.42 7.13 -29.21
CA TYR A 207 -3.47 6.90 -28.11
C TYR A 207 -3.22 5.40 -27.88
N LEU A 208 -4.17 4.55 -28.25
CA LEU A 208 -4.06 3.10 -28.22
C LEU A 208 -4.18 2.54 -29.61
N ASN A 209 -3.35 1.55 -29.94
CA ASN A 209 -3.47 0.81 -31.18
C ASN A 209 -4.55 -0.27 -31.03
N PRO A 210 -5.69 -0.16 -31.76
CA PRO A 210 -6.79 -1.11 -31.65
C PRO A 210 -6.43 -2.52 -32.11
N ASP A 211 -5.50 -2.67 -33.04
CA ASP A 211 -5.09 -3.95 -33.63
C ASP A 211 -4.01 -4.66 -32.79
N ASN A 212 -3.49 -4.01 -31.75
CA ASN A 212 -2.42 -4.55 -30.91
C ASN A 212 -2.69 -4.35 -29.42
N PHE A 213 -3.95 -4.32 -29.01
CA PHE A 213 -4.27 -4.22 -27.59
C PHE A 213 -3.91 -5.53 -26.86
N LEU A 214 -3.26 -5.40 -25.69
CA LEU A 214 -2.67 -6.53 -24.95
C LEU A 214 -1.75 -7.42 -25.79
N GLY A 215 -0.94 -6.81 -26.67
CA GLY A 215 -0.04 -7.56 -27.55
C GLY A 215 -0.76 -8.31 -28.69
N GLY A 216 -1.94 -7.82 -29.11
CA GLY A 216 -2.73 -8.43 -30.17
C GLY A 216 -3.65 -9.57 -29.70
N ILE A 217 -3.87 -9.70 -28.37
CA ILE A 217 -4.80 -10.68 -27.81
C ILE A 217 -6.26 -10.24 -28.02
N LEU A 218 -6.51 -8.94 -28.01
CA LEU A 218 -7.83 -8.35 -28.21
C LEU A 218 -7.80 -7.36 -29.38
N ASP A 219 -8.73 -7.53 -30.32
CA ASP A 219 -9.03 -6.55 -31.35
C ASP A 219 -10.14 -5.63 -30.85
N LEU A 220 -9.95 -4.32 -31.02
CA LEU A 220 -10.89 -3.33 -30.53
C LEU A 220 -11.71 -2.70 -31.67
N ASP A 221 -13.02 -2.65 -31.49
CA ASP A 221 -14.00 -2.12 -32.46
C ASP A 221 -14.05 -0.58 -32.38
N VAL A 222 -13.26 0.08 -33.24
CA VAL A 222 -13.21 1.55 -33.32
C VAL A 222 -14.55 2.14 -33.82
N PRO A 223 -15.23 1.61 -34.85
CA PRO A 223 -16.55 2.05 -35.24
C PRO A 223 -17.58 2.05 -34.13
N ARG A 224 -17.62 0.98 -33.33
CA ARG A 224 -18.54 0.88 -32.19
C ARG A 224 -18.21 1.91 -31.09
N ALA A 225 -16.94 2.07 -30.72
CA ALA A 225 -16.52 3.10 -29.77
C ALA A 225 -16.94 4.50 -30.25
N ARG A 226 -16.72 4.80 -31.52
CA ARG A 226 -17.12 6.07 -32.15
C ARG A 226 -18.61 6.32 -32.05
N GLN A 227 -19.43 5.32 -32.39
CA GLN A 227 -20.89 5.43 -32.33
C GLN A 227 -21.35 5.65 -30.87
N CYS A 228 -20.81 4.90 -29.91
CA CYS A 228 -21.18 5.06 -28.48
C CYS A 228 -20.79 6.45 -27.95
N ILE A 229 -19.62 6.99 -28.30
CA ILE A 229 -19.22 8.35 -27.91
C ILE A 229 -20.14 9.38 -28.60
N GLN A 230 -20.47 9.19 -29.89
CA GLN A 230 -21.40 10.06 -30.62
C GLN A 230 -22.74 10.17 -29.90
N ASP A 231 -23.32 9.03 -29.54
CA ASP A 231 -24.67 8.96 -28.99
C ASP A 231 -24.73 9.43 -27.50
N GLN A 232 -23.75 9.05 -26.71
CA GLN A 232 -23.76 9.25 -25.25
C GLN A 232 -23.15 10.57 -24.82
N ILE A 233 -22.23 11.16 -25.61
CA ILE A 233 -21.44 12.32 -25.19
C ILE A 233 -21.51 13.44 -26.22
N ALA A 234 -21.08 13.18 -27.47
CA ALA A 234 -20.88 14.20 -28.48
C ALA A 234 -22.19 14.88 -28.89
N THR A 235 -23.25 14.10 -29.21
CA THR A 235 -24.55 14.64 -29.57
C THR A 235 -25.20 15.43 -28.43
N PRO A 236 -25.29 14.92 -27.18
CA PRO A 236 -25.85 15.68 -26.04
C PRO A 236 -25.11 17.00 -25.77
N LEU A 237 -23.80 17.04 -25.99
CA LEU A 237 -22.96 18.24 -25.73
C LEU A 237 -22.79 19.12 -27.00
N ASN A 238 -23.38 18.74 -28.14
CA ASN A 238 -23.23 19.42 -29.43
C ASN A 238 -21.76 19.62 -29.84
N MET A 239 -20.97 18.55 -29.76
CA MET A 239 -19.53 18.52 -30.06
C MET A 239 -19.22 17.50 -31.14
N SER A 240 -18.01 17.54 -31.72
CA SER A 240 -17.49 16.42 -32.49
C SER A 240 -17.12 15.24 -31.59
N VAL A 241 -17.02 14.03 -32.16
CA VAL A 241 -16.60 12.83 -31.37
C VAL A 241 -15.19 13.01 -30.85
N GLU A 242 -14.30 13.59 -31.65
CA GLU A 242 -12.92 13.87 -31.30
C GLU A 242 -12.81 14.89 -30.16
N ASP A 243 -13.58 15.99 -30.23
CA ASP A 243 -13.60 17.01 -29.15
C ASP A 243 -14.18 16.45 -27.87
N ALA A 244 -15.23 15.62 -27.96
CA ALA A 244 -15.82 14.95 -26.83
C ALA A 244 -14.82 13.99 -26.17
N ALA A 245 -14.13 13.17 -26.95
CA ALA A 245 -13.08 12.26 -26.47
C ALA A 245 -11.90 13.04 -25.82
N ALA A 246 -11.44 14.12 -26.46
CA ALA A 246 -10.38 14.96 -25.93
C ALA A 246 -10.78 15.63 -24.59
N GLY A 247 -12.02 16.12 -24.50
CA GLY A 247 -12.57 16.70 -23.26
C GLY A 247 -12.62 15.71 -22.11
N VAL A 248 -12.96 14.45 -22.37
CA VAL A 248 -12.94 13.37 -21.38
C VAL A 248 -11.52 13.13 -20.86
N ILE A 249 -10.53 13.02 -21.74
CA ILE A 249 -9.12 12.81 -21.35
C ILE A 249 -8.61 14.00 -20.55
N GLU A 250 -8.90 15.24 -20.99
CA GLU A 250 -8.45 16.43 -20.24
C GLU A 250 -9.09 16.52 -18.85
N LEU A 251 -10.35 16.14 -18.71
CA LEU A 251 -11.05 16.10 -17.43
C LEU A 251 -10.40 15.06 -16.48
N LEU A 252 -10.07 13.87 -16.99
CA LEU A 252 -9.34 12.86 -16.21
C LEU A 252 -7.97 13.40 -15.77
N ASP A 253 -7.16 13.89 -16.72
CA ASP A 253 -5.83 14.40 -16.44
C ASP A 253 -5.84 15.55 -15.44
N LEU A 254 -6.85 16.42 -15.51
CA LEU A 254 -7.04 17.51 -14.54
C LEU A 254 -7.35 16.96 -13.14
N SER A 255 -8.21 15.97 -13.04
CA SER A 255 -8.54 15.29 -11.78
C SER A 255 -7.30 14.64 -11.16
N LEU A 256 -6.56 13.84 -11.94
CA LEU A 256 -5.32 13.19 -11.51
C LEU A 256 -4.28 14.23 -11.02
N ARG A 257 -4.11 15.32 -11.78
CA ARG A 257 -3.20 16.42 -11.44
C ARG A 257 -3.55 17.08 -10.11
N GLN A 258 -4.84 17.36 -9.90
CA GLN A 258 -5.31 17.99 -8.67
C GLN A 258 -5.07 17.11 -7.45
N HIS A 259 -5.37 15.81 -7.55
CA HIS A 259 -5.15 14.87 -6.45
C HIS A 259 -3.66 14.69 -6.15
N LEU A 260 -2.81 14.51 -7.17
CA LEU A 260 -1.37 14.38 -6.98
C LEU A 260 -0.78 15.66 -6.34
N ARG A 261 -1.20 16.83 -6.81
CA ARG A 261 -0.80 18.11 -6.20
C ARG A 261 -1.24 18.20 -4.75
N ALA A 262 -2.50 17.90 -4.46
CA ALA A 262 -3.05 17.97 -3.10
C ALA A 262 -2.32 17.04 -2.13
N MET A 263 -2.00 15.81 -2.55
CA MET A 263 -1.24 14.87 -1.75
C MET A 263 0.16 15.42 -1.41
N ILE A 264 0.89 15.96 -2.38
CA ILE A 264 2.25 16.48 -2.18
C ILE A 264 2.19 17.74 -1.28
N THR A 265 1.31 18.70 -1.61
CA THR A 265 1.24 19.96 -0.86
C THR A 265 0.59 19.79 0.52
N GLY A 266 -0.34 18.85 0.67
CA GLY A 266 -0.96 18.52 1.96
C GLY A 266 0.03 17.93 2.97
N LYS A 267 1.14 17.36 2.49
CA LYS A 267 2.28 16.93 3.34
C LYS A 267 3.35 18.00 3.52
N GLY A 268 3.12 19.23 3.04
CA GLY A 268 4.02 20.36 3.19
C GLY A 268 5.15 20.44 2.15
N TYR A 269 5.11 19.61 1.11
CA TYR A 269 6.14 19.59 0.06
C TYR A 269 5.74 20.37 -1.19
N SER A 270 6.71 20.64 -2.05
CA SER A 270 6.52 21.21 -3.39
C SER A 270 6.75 20.13 -4.46
N PRO A 271 5.90 20.02 -5.49
CA PRO A 271 6.19 19.12 -6.62
C PRO A 271 7.55 19.36 -7.28
N ARG A 272 8.08 20.59 -7.18
CA ARG A 272 9.41 20.97 -7.73
C ARG A 272 10.58 20.25 -7.07
N ASP A 273 10.36 19.67 -5.88
CA ASP A 273 11.40 18.95 -5.15
C ASP A 273 11.44 17.47 -5.54
N PHE A 274 10.47 17.01 -6.34
CA PHE A 274 10.24 15.61 -6.69
C PHE A 274 10.50 15.32 -8.17
N VAL A 275 10.80 14.06 -8.44
CA VAL A 275 10.65 13.41 -9.75
C VAL A 275 9.34 12.62 -9.73
N CYS A 276 8.57 12.64 -10.83
CA CYS A 276 7.36 11.83 -10.94
C CYS A 276 7.64 10.53 -11.69
N PHE A 277 7.35 9.38 -11.07
CA PHE A 277 7.36 8.08 -11.75
C PHE A 277 5.92 7.72 -12.14
N SER A 278 5.67 7.66 -13.44
CA SER A 278 4.36 7.33 -14.02
C SER A 278 4.36 5.91 -14.55
N TYR A 279 3.57 5.04 -13.96
CA TYR A 279 3.49 3.63 -14.31
C TYR A 279 2.04 3.10 -14.23
N GLY A 280 1.86 1.77 -14.34
CA GLY A 280 0.58 1.14 -14.58
C GLY A 280 0.21 1.14 -16.06
N GLY A 281 -0.85 0.43 -16.43
CA GLY A 281 -1.28 0.31 -17.82
C GLY A 281 -1.71 1.62 -18.48
N GLY A 282 -2.27 2.56 -17.71
CA GLY A 282 -2.67 3.89 -18.16
C GLY A 282 -1.61 4.97 -17.95
N GLY A 283 -0.57 4.70 -17.14
CA GLY A 283 0.44 5.69 -16.78
C GLY A 283 1.10 6.38 -17.97
N PRO A 284 1.66 5.63 -18.93
CA PRO A 284 2.34 6.21 -20.09
C PRO A 284 1.46 7.15 -20.93
N VAL A 285 0.19 6.81 -21.09
CA VAL A 285 -0.77 7.60 -21.90
C VAL A 285 -1.08 8.93 -21.26
N HIS A 286 -1.19 8.98 -19.94
CA HIS A 286 -1.59 10.17 -19.18
C HIS A 286 -0.41 10.97 -18.61
N ALA A 287 0.83 10.43 -18.64
CA ALA A 287 2.00 10.99 -17.96
C ALA A 287 2.17 12.50 -18.19
N TYR A 288 2.16 12.95 -19.44
CA TYR A 288 2.26 14.38 -19.77
C TYR A 288 1.02 15.16 -19.31
N GLY A 289 -0.18 14.61 -19.51
CA GLY A 289 -1.44 15.28 -19.23
C GLY A 289 -1.57 15.72 -17.78
N TYR A 290 -1.33 14.82 -16.81
CA TYR A 290 -1.50 15.13 -15.40
C TYR A 290 -0.25 15.74 -14.73
N THR A 291 0.96 15.59 -15.31
CA THR A 291 2.18 16.18 -14.72
C THR A 291 2.46 17.61 -15.22
N ARG A 292 1.95 17.97 -16.39
CA ARG A 292 2.17 19.33 -16.95
C ARG A 292 1.71 20.42 -15.99
N GLY A 293 2.57 21.42 -15.78
CA GLY A 293 2.29 22.56 -14.91
C GLY A 293 2.46 22.33 -13.40
N LEU A 294 2.77 21.12 -12.95
CA LEU A 294 3.13 20.82 -11.55
C LEU A 294 4.57 21.23 -11.23
N GLY A 295 5.45 21.21 -12.23
CA GLY A 295 6.83 21.64 -12.11
C GLY A 295 7.76 20.57 -11.53
N PHE A 296 7.42 19.29 -11.65
CA PHE A 296 8.36 18.20 -11.33
C PHE A 296 9.71 18.43 -12.01
N LYS A 297 10.79 17.98 -11.37
CA LYS A 297 12.13 18.00 -11.98
C LYS A 297 12.14 17.21 -13.28
N GLU A 298 11.55 16.03 -13.24
CA GLU A 298 11.41 15.10 -14.36
C GLU A 298 10.15 14.25 -14.20
N THR A 299 9.65 13.73 -15.31
CA THR A 299 8.62 12.70 -15.33
C THR A 299 9.20 11.45 -16.01
N ILE A 300 9.33 10.37 -15.28
CA ILE A 300 9.92 9.12 -15.74
C ILE A 300 8.79 8.13 -16.00
N VAL A 301 8.82 7.56 -17.21
CA VAL A 301 7.93 6.49 -17.64
C VAL A 301 8.80 5.28 -17.95
N PRO A 302 8.83 4.26 -17.08
CA PRO A 302 9.59 3.04 -17.37
C PRO A 302 9.10 2.34 -18.63
N ALA A 303 9.99 1.78 -19.44
CA ALA A 303 9.60 1.05 -20.65
C ALA A 303 8.67 -0.14 -20.37
N TRP A 304 8.73 -0.69 -19.15
CA TRP A 304 7.86 -1.76 -18.65
C TRP A 304 6.79 -1.24 -17.68
N ALA A 305 6.30 -0.02 -17.88
CA ALA A 305 5.35 0.65 -16.99
C ALA A 305 4.13 -0.20 -16.65
N ALA A 306 3.59 -0.95 -17.59
CA ALA A 306 2.42 -1.82 -17.35
C ALA A 306 2.72 -2.98 -16.38
N GLY A 307 3.97 -3.44 -16.29
CA GLY A 307 4.43 -4.47 -15.37
C GLY A 307 5.27 -3.94 -14.20
N PHE A 308 5.27 -2.64 -13.97
CA PHE A 308 6.17 -2.00 -13.02
C PHE A 308 5.96 -2.47 -11.59
N SER A 309 4.72 -2.69 -11.17
CA SER A 309 4.41 -3.25 -9.85
C SER A 309 4.97 -4.67 -9.67
N ALA A 310 4.96 -5.49 -10.72
CA ALA A 310 5.58 -6.82 -10.68
C ALA A 310 7.11 -6.72 -10.59
N PHE A 311 7.73 -5.77 -11.29
CA PHE A 311 9.16 -5.47 -11.15
C PHE A 311 9.49 -5.08 -9.69
N GLY A 312 8.67 -4.23 -9.07
CA GLY A 312 8.84 -3.85 -7.66
C GLY A 312 8.69 -5.04 -6.70
N CYS A 313 7.73 -5.93 -6.94
CA CYS A 313 7.63 -7.17 -6.18
C CYS A 313 8.89 -8.04 -6.29
N ALA A 314 9.50 -8.09 -7.48
CA ALA A 314 10.73 -8.86 -7.71
C ALA A 314 11.98 -8.20 -7.12
N SER A 315 11.97 -6.88 -6.90
CA SER A 315 13.08 -6.13 -6.30
C SER A 315 12.96 -5.95 -4.78
N ALA A 316 11.83 -6.39 -4.19
CA ALA A 316 11.58 -6.26 -2.74
C ALA A 316 12.36 -7.29 -1.92
N ASP A 317 12.77 -6.88 -0.73
CA ASP A 317 13.38 -7.76 0.26
C ASP A 317 12.39 -8.83 0.76
N PHE A 318 12.92 -9.95 1.22
CA PHE A 318 12.16 -10.96 1.92
C PHE A 318 12.12 -10.58 3.40
N GLU A 319 11.03 -9.98 3.84
CA GLU A 319 10.92 -9.37 5.16
C GLU A 319 9.60 -9.73 5.85
N TYR A 320 9.69 -10.14 7.10
CA TYR A 320 8.57 -10.21 8.01
C TYR A 320 8.65 -9.08 9.03
N ARG A 321 7.53 -8.39 9.24
CA ARG A 321 7.38 -7.35 10.24
C ARG A 321 6.28 -7.72 11.21
N TYR A 322 6.56 -7.60 12.51
CA TYR A 322 5.59 -7.76 13.57
C TYR A 322 5.63 -6.60 14.55
N ASP A 323 4.45 -6.20 14.99
CA ASP A 323 4.25 -5.09 15.92
C ASP A 323 3.51 -5.60 17.16
N LYS A 324 3.87 -5.08 18.33
CA LYS A 324 3.21 -5.37 19.62
C LYS A 324 3.07 -4.09 20.41
N SER A 325 1.87 -3.82 20.96
CA SER A 325 1.67 -2.69 21.84
C SER A 325 2.47 -2.86 23.14
N VAL A 326 3.16 -1.81 23.49
CA VAL A 326 3.84 -1.62 24.76
C VAL A 326 3.25 -0.35 25.37
N ASP A 327 3.08 -0.34 26.68
CA ASP A 327 2.54 0.81 27.40
C ASP A 327 3.51 1.21 28.47
N VAL A 328 4.37 2.16 28.16
CA VAL A 328 5.32 2.76 29.08
C VAL A 328 5.32 4.27 28.91
N GLY A 329 5.39 4.99 30.03
CA GLY A 329 5.52 6.44 30.05
C GLY A 329 6.56 6.82 31.10
N ILE A 330 7.50 7.67 30.71
CA ILE A 330 8.59 8.18 31.56
C ILE A 330 8.57 9.70 31.47
N ASN A 331 8.56 10.33 32.63
CA ASN A 331 8.62 11.78 32.81
C ASN A 331 9.63 12.15 33.92
N ASP A 332 9.70 13.43 34.24
CA ASP A 332 10.64 13.94 35.26
C ASP A 332 10.40 13.41 36.69
N GLU A 333 9.21 12.88 36.99
CA GLU A 333 8.85 12.27 38.27
C GLU A 333 9.21 10.78 38.33
N SER A 334 9.59 10.17 37.19
CA SER A 334 9.88 8.74 37.11
C SER A 334 11.22 8.40 37.77
N SER A 335 11.21 7.34 38.56
CA SER A 335 12.42 6.84 39.21
C SER A 335 13.34 6.07 38.22
N PRO A 336 14.62 5.89 38.56
CA PRO A 336 15.51 5.03 37.76
C PRO A 336 14.99 3.58 37.63
N GLU A 337 14.23 3.11 38.58
CA GLU A 337 13.59 1.79 38.59
C GLU A 337 12.42 1.74 37.58
N ASP A 338 11.67 2.83 37.43
CA ASP A 338 10.61 2.94 36.41
C ASP A 338 11.19 2.88 35.01
N ILE A 339 12.32 3.56 34.77
CA ILE A 339 13.05 3.52 33.51
C ILE A 339 13.55 2.10 33.21
N GLU A 340 14.10 1.41 34.23
CA GLU A 340 14.55 0.03 34.08
C GLU A 340 13.39 -0.89 33.67
N VAL A 341 12.25 -0.79 34.34
CA VAL A 341 11.03 -1.58 34.03
C VAL A 341 10.54 -1.26 32.64
N ALA A 342 10.53 0.00 32.23
CA ALA A 342 10.15 0.42 30.87
C ALA A 342 11.04 -0.22 29.79
N CYS A 343 12.36 -0.14 29.97
CA CYS A 343 13.35 -0.73 29.08
C CYS A 343 13.18 -2.25 28.95
N LEU A 344 13.08 -2.95 30.06
CA LEU A 344 12.91 -4.41 30.08
C LEU A 344 11.58 -4.84 29.46
N LYS A 345 10.52 -4.03 29.58
CA LYS A 345 9.23 -4.31 28.96
C LYS A 345 9.29 -4.21 27.43
N VAL A 346 10.03 -3.26 26.88
CA VAL A 346 10.28 -3.14 25.43
C VAL A 346 11.11 -4.32 24.95
N GLN A 347 12.19 -4.68 25.67
CA GLN A 347 13.02 -5.84 25.33
C GLN A 347 12.20 -7.14 25.32
N SER A 348 11.38 -7.37 26.34
CA SER A 348 10.50 -8.55 26.39
C SER A 348 9.54 -8.61 25.21
N ALA A 349 9.04 -7.45 24.75
CA ALA A 349 8.21 -7.41 23.56
C ALA A 349 8.99 -7.79 22.29
N TRP A 350 10.22 -7.31 22.12
CA TRP A 350 11.08 -7.73 21.00
C TRP A 350 11.39 -9.22 21.04
N ASP A 351 11.65 -9.79 22.22
CA ASP A 351 11.92 -11.24 22.35
C ASP A 351 10.71 -12.09 21.91
N GLU A 352 9.50 -11.67 22.27
CA GLU A 352 8.28 -12.34 21.81
C GLU A 352 8.10 -12.21 20.30
N LEU A 353 8.35 -11.01 19.72
CA LEU A 353 8.25 -10.78 18.29
C LEU A 353 9.31 -11.56 17.51
N LYS A 354 10.52 -11.70 18.08
CA LYS A 354 11.60 -12.50 17.50
C LYS A 354 11.18 -13.96 17.26
N VAL A 355 10.47 -14.55 18.19
CA VAL A 355 9.95 -15.92 18.04
C VAL A 355 9.05 -15.99 16.82
N LYS A 356 8.10 -15.03 16.66
CA LYS A 356 7.19 -14.99 15.51
C LYS A 356 7.93 -14.83 14.19
N VAL A 357 8.86 -13.87 14.12
CA VAL A 357 9.67 -13.63 12.90
C VAL A 357 10.41 -14.90 12.50
N LEU A 358 11.12 -15.52 13.42
CA LEU A 358 11.93 -16.71 13.13
C LEU A 358 11.08 -17.93 12.75
N GLU A 359 9.89 -18.07 13.32
CA GLU A 359 8.94 -19.12 12.92
C GLU A 359 8.48 -18.95 11.46
N GLU A 360 8.21 -17.73 11.01
CA GLU A 360 7.82 -17.47 9.62
C GLU A 360 8.96 -17.76 8.64
N PHE A 361 10.19 -17.38 9.00
CA PHE A 361 11.36 -17.73 8.19
C PHE A 361 11.58 -19.25 8.15
N ALA A 362 11.38 -19.96 9.26
CA ALA A 362 11.47 -21.42 9.31
C ALA A 362 10.42 -22.11 8.42
N ILE A 363 9.18 -21.60 8.37
CA ILE A 363 8.13 -22.07 7.45
C ILE A 363 8.58 -21.91 5.98
N SER A 364 9.37 -20.88 5.71
CA SER A 364 9.93 -20.59 4.38
C SER A 364 11.28 -21.28 4.12
N GLY A 365 11.76 -22.14 5.03
CA GLY A 365 12.97 -22.94 4.86
C GLY A 365 14.27 -22.24 5.26
N PHE A 366 14.22 -21.11 5.98
CA PHE A 366 15.41 -20.37 6.44
C PHE A 366 15.72 -20.65 7.90
N GLY A 367 16.99 -20.86 8.20
CA GLY A 367 17.47 -20.96 9.58
C GLY A 367 17.65 -19.58 10.23
N PRO A 368 17.65 -19.52 11.59
CA PRO A 368 17.79 -18.26 12.32
C PRO A 368 19.08 -17.50 12.02
N GLU A 369 20.14 -18.20 11.60
CA GLU A 369 21.44 -17.63 11.27
C GLU A 369 21.43 -16.82 9.95
N SER A 370 20.44 -17.05 9.10
CA SER A 370 20.25 -16.32 7.83
C SER A 370 19.37 -15.07 7.96
N VAL A 371 18.85 -14.81 9.17
CA VAL A 371 17.89 -13.72 9.40
C VAL A 371 18.58 -12.56 10.13
N THR A 372 18.55 -11.38 9.50
CA THR A 372 18.99 -10.15 10.14
C THR A 372 17.81 -9.49 10.84
N LEU A 373 17.89 -9.32 12.15
CA LEU A 373 16.81 -8.70 12.93
C LEU A 373 17.08 -7.20 13.13
N THR A 374 16.07 -6.40 12.83
CA THR A 374 16.08 -4.94 12.98
C THR A 374 14.97 -4.53 13.98
N PRO A 375 15.31 -4.27 15.24
CA PRO A 375 14.35 -3.81 16.23
C PRO A 375 13.98 -2.35 16.02
N GLY A 376 12.74 -2.02 16.35
CA GLY A 376 12.19 -0.67 16.31
C GLY A 376 11.17 -0.48 17.44
N TYR A 377 10.74 0.73 17.61
CA TYR A 377 9.72 1.10 18.59
C TYR A 377 8.91 2.30 18.11
N SER A 378 7.74 2.46 18.69
CA SER A 378 6.89 3.63 18.47
C SER A 378 6.93 4.51 19.70
N MET A 379 7.28 5.79 19.52
CA MET A 379 7.41 6.72 20.63
C MET A 379 6.69 8.04 20.34
N GLN A 380 6.18 8.66 21.39
CA GLN A 380 5.54 9.97 21.37
C GLN A 380 5.91 10.77 22.62
N TYR A 381 5.75 12.09 22.58
CA TYR A 381 5.70 12.85 23.84
C TYR A 381 4.41 12.53 24.57
N LEU A 382 4.44 12.47 25.89
CA LEU A 382 3.26 12.14 26.70
C LEU A 382 2.15 13.16 26.44
N GLY A 383 0.92 12.65 26.31
CA GLY A 383 -0.26 13.47 25.99
C GLY A 383 -0.49 13.73 24.50
N GLN A 384 0.44 13.38 23.62
CA GLN A 384 0.21 13.42 22.18
C GLN A 384 -0.61 12.21 21.70
N LEU A 385 -1.29 12.37 20.56
CA LEU A 385 -2.10 11.31 19.96
C LEU A 385 -1.35 10.47 18.94
N ASN A 386 -0.34 11.06 18.29
CA ASN A 386 0.42 10.42 17.22
C ASN A 386 1.82 10.07 17.73
N ASP A 387 2.21 8.83 17.51
CA ASP A 387 3.55 8.34 17.73
C ASP A 387 4.35 8.29 16.41
N LEU A 388 5.67 8.32 16.55
CA LEU A 388 6.60 8.09 15.44
C LEU A 388 7.22 6.70 15.56
N GLU A 389 7.42 6.08 14.42
CA GLU A 389 8.20 4.85 14.31
C GLU A 389 9.68 5.18 14.24
N ILE A 390 10.46 4.54 15.09
CA ILE A 390 11.90 4.74 15.25
C ILE A 390 12.60 3.40 15.07
N GLU A 391 13.57 3.34 14.18
CA GLU A 391 14.51 2.23 14.18
C GLU A 391 15.39 2.33 15.42
N SER A 392 15.55 1.22 16.14
CA SER A 392 16.29 1.24 17.39
C SER A 392 17.78 1.48 17.16
N PRO A 393 18.41 2.41 17.89
CA PRO A 393 19.85 2.60 17.86
C PRO A 393 20.63 1.44 18.49
N VAL A 394 19.92 0.55 19.20
CA VAL A 394 20.50 -0.63 19.86
C VAL A 394 19.82 -1.91 19.37
N LYS A 395 20.58 -2.97 19.20
CA LYS A 395 20.05 -4.28 18.79
C LYS A 395 19.34 -5.03 19.94
N SER A 396 19.63 -4.68 21.18
CA SER A 396 18.97 -5.19 22.38
C SER A 396 19.09 -4.17 23.50
N ILE A 397 18.06 -4.05 24.31
CA ILE A 397 18.02 -3.19 25.49
C ILE A 397 18.48 -4.02 26.69
N LYS A 398 19.54 -3.56 27.37
CA LYS A 398 20.10 -4.25 28.54
C LYS A 398 19.54 -3.72 29.85
N GLY A 399 19.14 -2.46 29.88
CA GLY A 399 18.59 -1.80 31.05
C GLY A 399 18.39 -0.30 30.81
N LYS A 400 18.23 0.44 31.90
CA LYS A 400 18.01 1.89 31.91
C LYS A 400 19.10 2.71 31.24
N GLU A 401 20.31 2.19 31.13
CA GLU A 401 21.45 2.83 30.48
C GLU A 401 21.22 3.03 28.95
N ASP A 402 20.34 2.26 28.32
CA ASP A 402 20.00 2.39 26.92
C ASP A 402 18.92 3.46 26.67
N TRP A 403 18.16 3.87 27.70
CA TRP A 403 17.07 4.84 27.58
C TRP A 403 17.47 6.15 26.92
N PRO A 404 18.60 6.79 27.27
CA PRO A 404 19.02 8.04 26.62
C PRO A 404 19.25 7.90 25.12
N ALA A 405 19.73 6.73 24.67
CA ALA A 405 19.92 6.47 23.24
C ALA A 405 18.57 6.36 22.49
N LEU A 406 17.57 5.71 23.12
CA LEU A 406 16.22 5.61 22.55
C LEU A 406 15.57 6.99 22.43
N VAL A 407 15.64 7.80 23.49
CA VAL A 407 15.09 9.17 23.50
C VAL A 407 15.78 10.03 22.45
N LYS A 408 17.10 9.97 22.36
CA LYS A 408 17.86 10.74 21.37
C LYS A 408 17.45 10.41 19.94
N ALA A 409 17.31 9.13 19.61
CA ALA A 409 16.89 8.69 18.27
C ALA A 409 15.46 9.16 17.94
N PHE A 410 14.57 9.18 18.93
CA PHE A 410 13.24 9.74 18.79
C PHE A 410 13.28 11.26 18.54
N ASP A 411 13.99 12.00 19.37
CA ASP A 411 14.10 13.46 19.27
C ASP A 411 14.66 13.91 17.90
N GLU A 412 15.69 13.22 17.40
CA GLU A 412 16.28 13.49 16.09
C GLU A 412 15.28 13.22 14.97
N THR A 413 14.53 12.10 15.07
CA THR A 413 13.49 11.78 14.08
C THR A 413 12.33 12.74 14.16
N TYR A 414 11.90 13.12 15.37
CA TYR A 414 10.81 14.08 15.58
C TYR A 414 11.14 15.46 14.99
N ALA A 415 12.35 15.98 15.24
CA ALA A 415 12.82 17.24 14.69
C ALA A 415 12.87 17.22 13.14
N ARG A 416 13.23 16.08 12.57
CA ARG A 416 13.23 15.90 11.10
C ARG A 416 11.82 15.89 10.50
N VAL A 417 10.84 15.28 11.19
CA VAL A 417 9.46 15.15 10.70
C VAL A 417 8.63 16.41 10.91
N TYR A 418 8.75 17.04 12.10
CA TYR A 418 7.89 18.15 12.54
C TYR A 418 8.61 19.49 12.75
N ALA A 419 9.90 19.57 12.50
CA ALA A 419 10.83 20.63 12.85
C ALA A 419 11.22 20.65 14.35
N ASP A 420 12.40 21.21 14.63
CA ASP A 420 12.99 21.24 15.96
C ASP A 420 12.13 22.02 16.99
N ALA A 421 11.48 23.09 16.52
CA ALA A 421 10.61 23.92 17.37
C ALA A 421 9.33 23.22 17.85
N ALA A 422 8.99 22.05 17.30
CA ALA A 422 7.82 21.27 17.72
C ALA A 422 8.13 20.23 18.81
N ARG A 423 9.39 20.08 19.21
CA ARG A 423 9.81 19.17 20.28
C ARG A 423 9.27 19.64 21.63
N SER A 424 8.88 18.69 22.46
CA SER A 424 8.32 18.97 23.78
C SER A 424 8.83 17.94 24.82
N PRO A 425 10.17 17.85 25.03
CA PRO A 425 10.76 16.86 25.93
C PRO A 425 10.31 17.03 27.40
N GLU A 426 9.89 18.23 27.79
CA GLU A 426 9.32 18.53 29.11
C GLU A 426 8.03 17.77 29.43
N LEU A 427 7.34 17.26 28.43
CA LEU A 427 6.14 16.43 28.62
C LEU A 427 6.49 15.00 29.04
N GLY A 428 7.74 14.57 28.86
CA GLY A 428 8.16 13.19 28.99
C GLY A 428 7.87 12.36 27.73
N PHE A 429 8.21 11.07 27.78
CA PHE A 429 8.25 10.17 26.62
C PHE A 429 7.40 8.93 26.87
N GLY A 430 6.61 8.53 25.89
CA GLY A 430 5.80 7.32 25.92
C GLY A 430 6.16 6.37 24.79
N ILE A 431 6.55 5.12 25.10
CA ILE A 431 6.65 4.07 24.08
C ILE A 431 5.31 3.33 23.99
N THR A 432 4.68 3.38 22.84
CA THR A 432 3.36 2.82 22.56
C THR A 432 3.42 1.45 21.90
N GLY A 433 4.52 1.13 21.21
CA GLY A 433 4.69 -0.13 20.52
C GLY A 433 6.15 -0.54 20.36
N ALA A 434 6.36 -1.84 20.33
CA ALA A 434 7.59 -2.50 19.90
C ALA A 434 7.39 -3.06 18.49
N ILE A 435 8.41 -2.97 17.66
CA ILE A 435 8.43 -3.40 16.26
C ILE A 435 9.65 -4.29 16.08
N LEU A 436 9.50 -5.37 15.31
CA LEU A 436 10.63 -6.18 14.88
C LEU A 436 10.47 -6.54 13.41
N ARG A 437 11.49 -6.24 12.63
CA ARG A 437 11.65 -6.66 11.24
C ARG A 437 12.75 -7.72 11.16
N GLY A 438 12.61 -8.66 10.25
CA GLY A 438 13.60 -9.68 9.99
C GLY A 438 13.57 -10.14 8.55
#